data_83d566d5aa97bca534f34b04c0a6a08e
#
_entry.id   83d566d5aa97bca534f34b04c0a6a08e
#
_cell.length_a   1.000
_cell.length_b   1.000
_cell.length_c   1.000
_cell.angle_alpha   90.00
_cell.angle_beta   90.00
_cell.angle_gamma   90.00
#
_symmetry.space_group_name_H-M   'P 1'
#
loop_
_entity.id
_entity.type
_entity.pdbx_description
1 polymer ?
#
loop_
_entity_poly.entity_id
_entity_poly.type
_entity_poly.pdbx_seq_one_letter_code
_entity_poly.pdbx_strand_id
1 'polypeptide(L)'
;MLTLYCLGNPTVKHKNNRHNAGLLLGEFLVDKLELKLKKFKNFKLSNSFLLDGQKCQIALSESYMNESGDGILSLKTNKLNKSDEIFVLYDELDLDLGEIKIKYAGGNAGHNGLRSISSKIGDNYWKIRIGIGHPGV
;
A
#
# COMPACT_ATOMS: atom_id res chain seq x y z
N MET A 1 13.27 -0.95 -9.50
CA MET A 1 12.58 -1.83 -8.55
C MET A 1 11.17 -1.34 -8.31
N LEU A 2 10.23 -2.25 -8.12
CA LEU A 2 8.85 -1.91 -7.75
C LEU A 2 8.65 -2.10 -6.25
N THR A 3 8.07 -1.10 -5.59
CA THR A 3 7.69 -1.22 -4.18
C THR A 3 6.18 -1.22 -4.07
N LEU A 4 5.63 -2.27 -3.46
CA LEU A 4 4.20 -2.36 -3.15
C LEU A 4 4.00 -1.82 -1.73
N TYR A 5 3.41 -0.64 -1.63
CA TYR A 5 3.13 -0.01 -0.34
C TYR A 5 1.69 -0.28 0.06
N CYS A 6 1.50 -1.08 1.10
CA CYS A 6 0.20 -1.62 1.48
C CYS A 6 -0.40 -0.83 2.64
N LEU A 7 -1.58 -0.23 2.40
CA LEU A 7 -2.25 0.63 3.37
C LEU A 7 -3.23 -0.13 4.26
N GLY A 8 -3.32 0.30 5.50
CA GLY A 8 -4.27 -0.19 6.48
C GLY A 8 -4.00 0.43 7.84
N ASN A 9 -4.95 0.31 8.75
CA ASN A 9 -4.75 0.72 10.13
C ASN A 9 -4.05 -0.39 10.90
N PRO A 10 -3.00 -0.07 11.67
CA PRO A 10 -2.13 -1.07 12.27
C PRO A 10 -2.67 -1.73 13.53
N THR A 11 -3.81 -1.28 14.05
CA THR A 11 -4.34 -1.82 15.31
C THR A 11 -5.01 -3.18 15.11
N VAL A 12 -4.90 -4.05 16.08
CA VAL A 12 -5.55 -5.37 16.08
C VAL A 12 -7.06 -5.26 15.85
N LYS A 13 -7.67 -4.21 16.39
CA LYS A 13 -9.09 -3.91 16.22
C LYS A 13 -9.53 -3.82 14.77
N HIS A 14 -8.66 -3.34 13.89
CA HIS A 14 -8.98 -3.14 12.48
C HIS A 14 -8.38 -4.20 11.56
N LYS A 15 -7.70 -5.21 12.11
CA LYS A 15 -6.92 -6.17 11.31
C LYS A 15 -7.74 -6.85 10.21
N ASN A 16 -8.98 -7.24 10.50
CA ASN A 16 -9.85 -7.93 9.54
C ASN A 16 -10.91 -7.01 8.93
N ASN A 17 -10.77 -5.71 9.09
CA ASN A 17 -11.67 -4.73 8.50
C ASN A 17 -11.41 -4.63 7.00
N ARG A 18 -12.47 -4.44 6.19
CA ARG A 18 -12.35 -4.26 4.74
C ARG A 18 -11.44 -3.09 4.35
N HIS A 19 -11.39 -2.04 5.20
CA HIS A 19 -10.49 -0.91 4.99
C HIS A 19 -9.01 -1.24 5.16
N ASN A 20 -8.70 -2.50 5.50
CA ASN A 20 -7.33 -3.00 5.56
C ASN A 20 -6.98 -3.90 4.38
N ALA A 21 -7.76 -3.84 3.29
CA ALA A 21 -7.58 -4.74 2.15
C ALA A 21 -6.15 -4.70 1.59
N GLY A 22 -5.56 -3.50 1.48
CA GLY A 22 -4.18 -3.37 1.02
C GLY A 22 -3.20 -4.07 1.94
N LEU A 23 -3.31 -3.81 3.24
CA LEU A 23 -2.43 -4.40 4.23
C LEU A 23 -2.60 -5.92 4.30
N LEU A 24 -3.84 -6.41 4.27
CA LEU A 24 -4.12 -7.85 4.30
C LEU A 24 -3.52 -8.56 3.10
N LEU A 25 -3.64 -7.98 1.90
CA LEU A 25 -3.03 -8.54 0.71
C LEU A 25 -1.51 -8.56 0.81
N GLY A 26 -0.92 -7.47 1.32
CA GLY A 26 0.52 -7.40 1.53
C GLY A 26 1.02 -8.46 2.50
N GLU A 27 0.33 -8.63 3.63
CA GLU A 27 0.66 -9.65 4.62
C GLU A 27 0.54 -11.06 4.03
N PHE A 28 -0.49 -11.30 3.22
CA PHE A 28 -0.67 -12.57 2.53
C PHE A 28 0.50 -12.88 1.61
N LEU A 29 0.93 -11.89 0.83
CA LEU A 29 2.05 -12.05 -0.10
C LEU A 29 3.38 -12.28 0.62
N VAL A 30 3.61 -11.56 1.71
CA VAL A 30 4.81 -11.75 2.54
C VAL A 30 4.88 -13.19 3.05
N ASP A 31 3.76 -13.72 3.53
CA ASP A 31 3.68 -15.08 4.04
C ASP A 31 3.86 -16.10 2.90
N LYS A 32 3.11 -15.92 1.81
CA LYS A 32 3.13 -16.84 0.65
C LYS A 32 4.51 -16.94 0.02
N LEU A 33 5.21 -15.80 -0.10
CA LEU A 33 6.54 -15.73 -0.72
C LEU A 33 7.67 -15.94 0.29
N GLU A 34 7.32 -16.21 1.54
CA GLU A 34 8.29 -16.45 2.62
C GLU A 34 9.30 -15.31 2.77
N LEU A 35 8.82 -14.08 2.66
CA LEU A 35 9.66 -12.89 2.78
C LEU A 35 9.95 -12.57 4.24
N LYS A 36 11.10 -11.93 4.47
CA LYS A 36 11.51 -11.47 5.79
C LYS A 36 11.27 -9.97 5.89
N LEU A 37 10.68 -9.53 7.00
CA LEU A 37 10.37 -8.13 7.23
C LEU A 37 11.38 -7.50 8.18
N LYS A 38 11.77 -6.26 7.85
CA LYS A 38 12.58 -5.42 8.73
C LYS A 38 11.72 -4.23 9.17
N LYS A 39 11.71 -3.96 10.47
CA LYS A 39 10.89 -2.90 11.04
C LYS A 39 11.57 -1.54 10.92
N PHE A 40 10.80 -0.55 10.45
CA PHE A 40 11.17 0.86 10.45
C PHE A 40 10.10 1.62 11.24
N LYS A 41 10.26 2.94 11.39
CA LYS A 41 9.35 3.73 12.24
C LYS A 41 7.88 3.63 11.78
N ASN A 42 7.62 3.76 10.49
CA ASN A 42 6.27 3.88 9.95
C ASN A 42 5.85 2.70 9.08
N PHE A 43 6.71 1.73 8.88
CA PHE A 43 6.41 0.58 8.02
C PHE A 43 7.35 -0.57 8.31
N LYS A 44 6.95 -1.76 7.87
CA LYS A 44 7.83 -2.93 7.77
C LYS A 44 8.15 -3.16 6.30
N LEU A 45 9.42 -3.41 6.00
CA LEU A 45 9.88 -3.57 4.62
C LEU A 45 10.44 -4.96 4.41
N SER A 46 9.98 -5.63 3.34
CA SER A 46 10.47 -6.97 3.00
C SER A 46 11.84 -6.91 2.32
N ASN A 47 12.56 -8.04 2.35
CA ASN A 47 13.67 -8.24 1.43
C ASN A 47 13.14 -8.22 -0.01
N SER A 48 14.03 -7.97 -0.98
CA SER A 48 13.64 -7.96 -2.38
C SER A 48 13.42 -9.37 -2.90
N PHE A 49 12.55 -9.49 -3.91
CA PHE A 49 12.27 -10.74 -4.60
C PHE A 49 12.05 -10.46 -6.09
N LEU A 50 12.13 -11.50 -6.91
CA LEU A 50 11.90 -11.36 -8.35
C LEU A 50 10.50 -11.87 -8.71
N LEU A 51 9.81 -11.11 -9.54
CA LEU A 51 8.54 -11.49 -10.12
C LEU A 51 8.63 -11.25 -11.62
N ASP A 52 8.62 -12.32 -12.41
CA ASP A 52 8.83 -12.28 -13.86
C ASP A 52 10.06 -11.46 -14.25
N GLY A 53 11.15 -11.65 -13.51
CA GLY A 53 12.40 -10.92 -13.75
C GLY A 53 12.44 -9.50 -13.21
N GLN A 54 11.33 -8.99 -12.69
CA GLN A 54 11.24 -7.65 -12.11
C GLN A 54 11.54 -7.71 -10.61
N LYS A 55 12.49 -6.90 -10.18
CA LYS A 55 12.83 -6.80 -8.76
C LYS A 55 11.77 -6.03 -7.99
N CYS A 56 11.25 -6.63 -6.93
CA CYS A 56 10.15 -6.09 -6.13
C CYS A 56 10.47 -6.14 -4.64
N GLN A 57 9.74 -5.32 -3.87
CA GLN A 57 9.70 -5.41 -2.42
C GLN A 57 8.33 -4.98 -1.93
N ILE A 58 7.97 -5.39 -0.71
CA ILE A 58 6.68 -5.08 -0.10
C ILE A 58 6.91 -4.27 1.17
N ALA A 59 6.22 -3.14 1.28
CA ALA A 59 6.18 -2.33 2.49
C ALA A 59 4.79 -2.42 3.11
N LEU A 60 4.72 -2.80 4.39
CA LEU A 60 3.47 -2.87 5.15
C LEU A 60 3.38 -1.63 6.03
N SER A 61 2.40 -0.78 5.79
CA SER A 61 2.21 0.44 6.58
C SER A 61 1.93 0.09 8.04
N GLU A 62 2.58 0.83 8.95
CA GLU A 62 2.32 0.75 10.39
C GLU A 62 1.78 2.08 10.92
N SER A 63 1.46 3.02 10.02
CA SER A 63 0.82 4.29 10.36
C SER A 63 -0.69 4.16 10.33
N TYR A 64 -1.38 5.00 11.06
CA TYR A 64 -2.82 5.16 10.83
C TYR A 64 -3.05 5.67 9.42
N MET A 65 -4.24 5.37 8.87
CA MET A 65 -4.57 5.66 7.47
C MET A 65 -4.30 7.13 7.10
N ASN A 66 -4.69 8.07 7.96
CA ASN A 66 -4.51 9.50 7.69
C ASN A 66 -3.05 9.98 7.83
N GLU A 67 -2.14 9.10 8.23
CA GLU A 67 -0.71 9.39 8.36
C GLU A 67 0.13 8.59 7.35
N SER A 68 -0.51 7.96 6.38
CA SER A 68 0.17 7.10 5.40
C SER A 68 1.26 7.83 4.61
N GLY A 69 1.08 9.13 4.38
CA GLY A 69 2.06 9.93 3.66
C GLY A 69 3.41 10.03 4.35
N ASP A 70 3.43 10.03 5.68
CA ASP A 70 4.69 10.12 6.43
C ASP A 70 5.56 8.88 6.18
N GLY A 71 4.94 7.71 6.19
CA GLY A 71 5.65 6.46 5.93
C GLY A 71 6.21 6.39 4.52
N ILE A 72 5.38 6.75 3.53
CA ILE A 72 5.81 6.66 2.13
C ILE A 72 6.88 7.70 1.79
N LEU A 73 6.81 8.89 2.40
CA LEU A 73 7.84 9.91 2.24
C LEU A 73 9.17 9.42 2.82
N SER A 74 9.14 8.82 4.00
CA SER A 74 10.31 8.24 4.65
C SER A 74 10.93 7.13 3.79
N LEU A 75 10.09 6.23 3.25
CA LEU A 75 10.53 5.17 2.36
C LEU A 75 11.21 5.74 1.12
N LYS A 76 10.56 6.70 0.46
CA LYS A 76 11.06 7.30 -0.76
C LYS A 76 12.37 8.04 -0.55
N THR A 77 12.50 8.78 0.56
CA THR A 77 13.69 9.57 0.87
C THR A 77 14.88 8.71 1.25
N ASN A 78 14.66 7.66 2.04
CA ASN A 78 15.75 6.89 2.67
C ASN A 78 16.07 5.58 1.99
N LYS A 79 15.18 5.03 1.17
CA LYS A 79 15.32 3.66 0.66
C LYS A 79 15.18 3.53 -0.86
N LEU A 80 14.65 4.53 -1.54
CA LEU A 80 14.37 4.43 -2.98
C LEU A 80 15.23 5.37 -3.80
N ASN A 81 15.52 4.95 -5.03
CA ASN A 81 16.14 5.78 -6.07
C ASN A 81 15.06 6.42 -6.93
N LYS A 82 15.45 7.40 -7.76
CA LYS A 82 14.52 8.09 -8.66
C LYS A 82 13.85 7.16 -9.67
N SER A 83 14.52 6.06 -10.05
CA SER A 83 14.00 5.07 -10.99
C SER A 83 13.05 4.05 -10.35
N ASP A 84 12.97 4.02 -9.03
CA ASP A 84 12.09 3.07 -8.34
C ASP A 84 10.66 3.55 -8.41
N GLU A 85 9.73 2.62 -8.66
CA GLU A 85 8.31 2.92 -8.76
C GLU A 85 7.57 2.45 -7.51
N ILE A 86 6.55 3.23 -7.12
CA ILE A 86 5.71 2.91 -5.97
C ILE A 86 4.32 2.57 -6.46
N PHE A 87 3.81 1.42 -5.99
CA PHE A 87 2.44 0.98 -6.17
C PHE A 87 1.77 0.98 -4.80
N VAL A 88 0.73 1.79 -4.64
CA VAL A 88 -0.02 1.87 -3.38
C VAL A 88 -1.23 0.94 -3.46
N LEU A 89 -1.29 -0.04 -2.57
CA LEU A 89 -2.39 -0.99 -2.46
C LEU A 89 -3.39 -0.48 -1.41
N TYR A 90 -4.65 -0.31 -1.81
CA TYR A 90 -5.67 0.24 -0.91
C TYR A 90 -7.06 -0.26 -1.25
N ASP A 91 -7.98 -0.06 -0.31
CA ASP A 91 -9.39 -0.42 -0.43
C ASP A 91 -10.16 0.57 -1.30
N GLU A 92 -11.02 0.06 -2.18
CA GLU A 92 -11.84 0.87 -3.08
C GLU A 92 -13.30 0.47 -2.97
N LEU A 93 -14.15 1.42 -2.53
CA LEU A 93 -15.59 1.20 -2.35
C LEU A 93 -16.34 1.03 -3.67
N ASP A 94 -15.86 1.66 -4.74
CA ASP A 94 -16.56 1.69 -6.01
C ASP A 94 -16.31 0.45 -6.88
N LEU A 95 -15.51 -0.49 -6.39
CA LEU A 95 -15.27 -1.76 -7.06
C LEU A 95 -15.94 -2.89 -6.30
N ASP A 96 -16.41 -3.89 -7.03
CA ASP A 96 -17.02 -5.07 -6.42
C ASP A 96 -16.00 -5.83 -5.57
N LEU A 97 -16.50 -6.53 -4.56
CA LEU A 97 -15.65 -7.29 -3.66
C LEU A 97 -14.75 -8.26 -4.43
N GLY A 98 -13.45 -8.13 -4.21
CA GLY A 98 -12.44 -8.97 -4.87
C GLY A 98 -11.97 -8.50 -6.23
N GLU A 99 -12.58 -7.47 -6.80
CA GLU A 99 -12.13 -6.88 -8.06
C GLU A 99 -10.86 -6.05 -7.83
N ILE A 100 -9.89 -6.16 -8.73
CA ILE A 100 -8.62 -5.41 -8.61
C ILE A 100 -8.41 -4.62 -9.91
N LYS A 101 -8.14 -3.33 -9.77
CA LYS A 101 -7.81 -2.46 -10.91
C LYS A 101 -6.56 -1.64 -10.61
N ILE A 102 -5.77 -1.40 -11.64
CA ILE A 102 -4.54 -0.62 -11.55
C ILE A 102 -4.74 0.70 -12.27
N LYS A 103 -4.32 1.80 -11.64
CA LYS A 103 -4.43 3.14 -12.20
C LYS A 103 -3.17 3.94 -11.88
N TYR A 104 -2.69 4.74 -12.84
CA TYR A 104 -1.59 5.67 -12.60
C TYR A 104 -2.13 7.07 -12.34
N ALA A 105 -1.57 7.75 -11.33
CA ALA A 105 -1.92 9.13 -10.96
C ALA A 105 -3.42 9.28 -10.64
N GLY A 106 -4.02 10.42 -10.96
CA GLY A 106 -5.41 10.71 -10.62
C GLY A 106 -5.58 11.21 -9.19
N GLY A 107 -6.79 11.57 -8.82
CA GLY A 107 -7.11 12.09 -7.51
C GLY A 107 -7.23 11.00 -6.44
N ASN A 108 -7.44 11.43 -5.20
CA ASN A 108 -7.56 10.52 -4.05
C ASN A 108 -8.99 10.02 -3.80
N ALA A 109 -9.99 10.56 -4.52
CA ALA A 109 -11.41 10.18 -4.40
C ALA A 109 -11.91 10.15 -2.95
N GLY A 110 -11.37 11.01 -2.09
CA GLY A 110 -11.76 11.08 -0.68
C GLY A 110 -11.14 10.02 0.23
N HIS A 111 -10.29 9.15 -0.30
CA HIS A 111 -9.61 8.14 0.50
C HIS A 111 -8.54 8.82 1.38
N ASN A 112 -8.66 8.65 2.69
CA ASN A 112 -7.77 9.34 3.65
C ASN A 112 -6.29 8.98 3.49
N GLY A 113 -5.99 7.73 3.22
CA GLY A 113 -4.62 7.28 3.00
C GLY A 113 -4.02 7.91 1.76
N LEU A 114 -4.76 7.93 0.65
CA LEU A 114 -4.30 8.54 -0.60
C LEU A 114 -4.15 10.05 -0.44
N ARG A 115 -5.06 10.70 0.28
CA ARG A 115 -4.95 12.14 0.56
C ARG A 115 -3.67 12.45 1.31
N SER A 116 -3.35 11.66 2.32
CA SER A 116 -2.13 11.80 3.10
C SER A 116 -0.89 11.64 2.22
N ILE A 117 -0.86 10.59 1.39
CA ILE A 117 0.25 10.31 0.48
C ILE A 117 0.42 11.46 -0.51
N SER A 118 -0.67 11.88 -1.18
CA SER A 118 -0.62 12.94 -2.17
C SER A 118 -0.16 14.26 -1.59
N SER A 119 -0.47 14.54 -0.32
CA SER A 119 0.00 15.75 0.36
C SER A 119 1.52 15.76 0.55
N LYS A 120 2.17 14.59 0.56
CA LYS A 120 3.61 14.46 0.80
C LYS A 120 4.42 14.25 -0.48
N ILE A 121 3.90 13.49 -1.44
CA ILE A 121 4.67 13.14 -2.64
C ILE A 121 3.97 13.49 -3.97
N GLY A 122 2.79 14.14 -3.90
CA GLY A 122 2.01 14.44 -5.09
C GLY A 122 1.21 13.23 -5.56
N ASP A 123 0.56 13.36 -6.72
CA ASP A 123 -0.38 12.34 -7.23
C ASP A 123 0.25 11.36 -8.21
N ASN A 124 1.51 11.53 -8.57
CA ASN A 124 2.17 10.74 -9.63
C ASN A 124 2.74 9.44 -9.08
N TYR A 125 1.85 8.50 -8.77
CA TYR A 125 2.23 7.15 -8.35
C TYR A 125 1.15 6.17 -8.83
N TRP A 126 1.49 4.87 -8.84
CA TRP A 126 0.57 3.81 -9.23
C TRP A 126 -0.37 3.46 -8.08
N LYS A 127 -1.62 3.17 -8.42
CA LYS A 127 -2.64 2.76 -7.46
C LYS A 127 -3.15 1.37 -7.82
N ILE A 128 -3.10 0.45 -6.86
CA ILE A 128 -3.73 -0.86 -6.99
C ILE A 128 -4.99 -0.81 -6.13
N ARG A 129 -6.13 -0.77 -6.80
CA ARG A 129 -7.45 -0.58 -6.20
C ARG A 129 -8.06 -1.93 -5.92
N ILE A 130 -8.27 -2.24 -4.64
CA ILE A 130 -8.83 -3.53 -4.20
C ILE A 130 -10.28 -3.31 -3.82
N GLY A 131 -11.20 -3.92 -4.56
CA GLY A 131 -12.63 -3.75 -4.35
C GLY A 131 -13.09 -4.36 -3.04
N ILE A 132 -13.82 -3.58 -2.26
CA ILE A 132 -14.43 -4.02 -1.00
C ILE A 132 -15.96 -3.92 -1.02
N GLY A 133 -16.53 -3.36 -2.12
CA GLY A 133 -17.95 -3.13 -2.25
C GLY A 133 -18.46 -2.03 -1.34
N HIS A 134 -19.68 -1.57 -1.60
CA HIS A 134 -20.32 -0.58 -0.74
C HIS A 134 -20.98 -1.26 0.46
N PRO A 135 -20.71 -0.78 1.70
CA PRO A 135 -21.40 -1.30 2.88
C PRO A 135 -22.90 -1.01 2.80
N GLY A 136 -23.73 -1.96 3.20
CA GLY A 136 -25.16 -1.77 3.28
C GLY A 136 -25.91 -1.87 1.96
N VAL A 137 -25.27 -2.30 0.90
CA VAL A 137 -25.93 -2.56 -0.39
C VAL A 137 -26.27 -4.01 -0.54
#